data_eda9c90d024bb631c67ce4bbed30ea02
#
_entry.id   eda9c90d024bb631c67ce4bbed30ea02
#
_cell.length_a   1.000
_cell.length_b   1.000
_cell.length_c   1.000
_cell.angle_alpha   90.00
_cell.angle_beta   90.00
_cell.angle_gamma   90.00
#
_symmetry.space_group_name_H-M   'P 1'
#
loop_
_entity.id
_entity.type
_entity.pdbx_description
1 polymer ?
#
loop_
_entity_poly.entity_id
_entity_poly.type
_entity_poly.pdbx_seq_one_letter_code
_entity_poly.pdbx_strand_id
1 'polypeptide(L)'
;MNQLRIRTLAALFAGALALCWAASGLWESLDNTLPAVPLLAPVILALIAAVLLATALSLRGRLRAQRERRPDARPVDRMMAARAVVFGQASALVSALMGGAYGGLGLYLVLYRLDVANRRDQALYAGLAVVAAVAVIAAALLLERVCRLPDGDDDEDGGRGGPLRHPV
;
A
#
# COMPACT_ATOMS: atom_id res chain seq x y z
N MET A 1 -16.31 4.50 -1.22
CA MET A 1 -15.54 3.27 -1.50
C MET A 1 -14.21 3.17 -0.73
N ASN A 2 -13.56 4.28 -0.30
CA ASN A 2 -12.24 4.26 0.37
C ASN A 2 -12.23 3.64 1.76
N GLN A 3 -13.30 3.73 2.52
CA GLN A 3 -13.35 3.16 3.89
C GLN A 3 -13.32 1.63 3.90
N LEU A 4 -13.85 0.98 2.88
CA LEU A 4 -13.83 -0.48 2.77
C LEU A 4 -12.40 -1.00 2.54
N ARG A 5 -11.59 -0.30 1.74
CA ARG A 5 -10.20 -0.70 1.45
C ARG A 5 -9.27 -0.55 2.65
N ILE A 6 -9.39 0.55 3.40
CA ILE A 6 -8.58 0.75 4.62
C ILE A 6 -8.96 -0.28 5.68
N ARG A 7 -10.25 -0.54 5.86
CA ARG A 7 -10.72 -1.58 6.77
C ARG A 7 -10.24 -2.97 6.37
N THR A 8 -10.26 -3.28 5.08
CA THR A 8 -9.76 -4.57 4.57
C THR A 8 -8.24 -4.72 4.80
N LEU A 9 -7.45 -3.67 4.53
CA LEU A 9 -6.00 -3.67 4.79
C LEU A 9 -5.72 -3.83 6.29
N ALA A 10 -6.44 -3.11 7.14
CA ALA A 10 -6.29 -3.21 8.59
C ALA A 10 -6.70 -4.60 9.11
N ALA A 11 -7.80 -5.16 8.60
CA ALA A 11 -8.25 -6.51 8.96
C ALA A 11 -7.25 -7.58 8.51
N LEU A 12 -6.70 -7.45 7.30
CA LEU A 12 -5.68 -8.35 6.77
C LEU A 12 -4.40 -8.30 7.62
N PHE A 13 -3.95 -7.08 7.94
CA PHE A 13 -2.78 -6.86 8.80
C PHE A 13 -2.99 -7.46 10.20
N ALA A 14 -4.12 -7.16 10.85
CA ALA A 14 -4.45 -7.67 12.18
C ALA A 14 -4.61 -9.20 12.19
N GLY A 15 -5.27 -9.75 11.17
CA GLY A 15 -5.43 -11.20 11.01
C GLY A 15 -4.09 -11.91 10.82
N ALA A 16 -3.22 -11.39 9.95
CA ALA A 16 -1.88 -11.93 9.74
C ALA A 16 -1.02 -11.82 11.01
N LEU A 17 -1.11 -10.71 11.74
CA LEU A 17 -0.41 -10.49 13.01
C LEU A 17 -0.85 -11.53 14.07
N ALA A 18 -2.15 -11.66 14.28
CA ALA A 18 -2.69 -12.61 15.26
C ALA A 18 -2.34 -14.06 14.91
N LEU A 19 -2.44 -14.42 13.63
CA LEU A 19 -2.15 -15.75 13.12
C LEU A 19 -0.66 -16.10 13.30
N CYS A 20 0.23 -15.17 12.93
CA CYS A 20 1.66 -15.38 13.04
C CYS A 20 2.13 -15.42 14.51
N TRP A 21 1.54 -14.58 15.37
CA TRP A 21 1.79 -14.62 16.81
C TRP A 21 1.38 -15.96 17.40
N ALA A 22 0.17 -16.46 17.12
CA ALA A 22 -0.30 -17.75 17.59
C ALA A 22 0.53 -18.92 17.03
N ALA A 23 0.88 -18.85 15.72
CA ALA A 23 1.72 -19.85 15.08
C ALA A 23 3.12 -19.90 15.68
N SER A 24 3.70 -18.76 16.08
CA SER A 24 5.02 -18.71 16.75
C SER A 24 4.99 -19.44 18.10
N GLY A 25 3.93 -19.27 18.89
CA GLY A 25 3.75 -19.97 20.16
C GLY A 25 3.55 -21.49 19.96
N LEU A 26 2.75 -21.87 18.97
CA LEU A 26 2.55 -23.28 18.64
C LEU A 26 3.84 -23.94 18.12
N TRP A 27 4.60 -23.25 17.27
CA TRP A 27 5.85 -23.74 16.71
C TRP A 27 6.89 -24.04 17.80
N GLU A 28 6.96 -23.18 18.79
CA GLU A 28 7.85 -23.36 19.93
C GLU A 28 7.40 -24.47 20.87
N SER A 29 6.09 -24.66 21.02
CA SER A 29 5.56 -25.80 21.83
C SER A 29 5.88 -27.18 21.24
N LEU A 30 6.22 -27.22 19.94
CA LEU A 30 6.67 -28.43 19.23
C LEU A 30 8.19 -28.60 19.24
N ASP A 31 8.91 -27.91 20.13
CA ASP A 31 10.37 -27.97 20.30
C ASP A 31 11.17 -27.57 19.03
N ASN A 32 10.52 -26.80 18.11
CA ASN A 32 11.15 -26.32 16.92
C ASN A 32 11.78 -24.93 17.12
N THR A 33 12.94 -24.69 16.49
CA THR A 33 13.57 -23.37 16.50
C THR A 33 12.77 -22.41 15.60
N LEU A 34 12.45 -21.21 16.11
CA LEU A 34 11.78 -20.16 15.34
C LEU A 34 12.65 -19.77 14.13
N PRO A 35 12.03 -19.60 12.96
CA PRO A 35 12.74 -19.15 11.77
C PRO A 35 13.37 -17.77 11.98
N ALA A 36 14.61 -17.60 11.52
CA ALA A 36 15.30 -16.33 11.61
C ALA A 36 14.65 -15.28 10.69
N VAL A 37 14.51 -14.05 11.18
CA VAL A 37 14.06 -12.93 10.35
C VAL A 37 15.23 -12.44 9.49
N PRO A 38 15.18 -12.61 8.15
CA PRO A 38 16.26 -12.16 7.30
C PRO A 38 16.26 -10.63 7.20
N LEU A 39 17.43 -10.01 7.28
CA LEU A 39 17.63 -8.57 7.05
C LEU A 39 17.11 -8.11 5.67
N LEU A 40 17.04 -9.04 4.73
CA LEU A 40 16.60 -8.76 3.37
C LEU A 40 15.13 -8.32 3.29
N ALA A 41 14.29 -8.80 4.18
CA ALA A 41 12.86 -8.50 4.18
C ALA A 41 12.54 -7.00 4.39
N PRO A 42 13.03 -6.31 5.42
CA PRO A 42 12.82 -4.88 5.58
C PRO A 42 13.45 -4.06 4.44
N VAL A 43 14.59 -4.50 3.89
CA VAL A 43 15.26 -3.81 2.77
C VAL A 43 14.40 -3.85 1.50
N ILE A 44 13.86 -5.02 1.14
CA ILE A 44 12.98 -5.16 -0.03
C ILE A 44 11.71 -4.33 0.13
N LEU A 45 11.08 -4.37 1.30
CA LEU A 45 9.89 -3.57 1.58
C LEU A 45 10.18 -2.06 1.51
N ALA A 46 11.32 -1.62 2.04
CA ALA A 46 11.74 -0.22 1.95
C ALA A 46 12.00 0.21 0.50
N LEU A 47 12.61 -0.66 -0.32
CA LEU A 47 12.82 -0.39 -1.75
C LEU A 47 11.49 -0.24 -2.50
N ILE A 48 10.54 -1.14 -2.25
CA ILE A 48 9.19 -1.05 -2.84
C ILE A 48 8.51 0.26 -2.41
N ALA A 49 8.60 0.62 -1.13
CA ALA A 49 8.05 1.88 -0.63
C ALA A 49 8.66 3.09 -1.34
N ALA A 50 9.98 3.10 -1.53
CA ALA A 50 10.70 4.19 -2.22
C ALA A 50 10.25 4.32 -3.69
N VAL A 51 10.13 3.21 -4.42
CA VAL A 51 9.67 3.19 -5.81
C VAL A 51 8.23 3.70 -5.93
N LEU A 52 7.33 3.24 -5.07
CA LEU A 52 5.93 3.69 -5.06
C LEU A 52 5.82 5.17 -4.72
N LEU A 53 6.59 5.64 -3.74
CA LEU A 53 6.60 7.04 -3.35
C LEU A 53 7.16 7.93 -4.47
N ALA A 54 8.27 7.55 -5.10
CA ALA A 54 8.83 8.26 -6.23
C ALA A 54 7.84 8.35 -7.40
N THR A 55 7.13 7.26 -7.69
CA THR A 55 6.08 7.22 -8.72
C THR A 55 4.92 8.16 -8.37
N ALA A 56 4.44 8.12 -7.12
CA ALA A 56 3.35 8.98 -6.64
C ALA A 56 3.73 10.47 -6.73
N LEU A 57 4.94 10.83 -6.32
CA LEU A 57 5.42 12.21 -6.36
C LEU A 57 5.62 12.72 -7.80
N SER A 58 6.16 11.88 -8.70
CA SER A 58 6.34 12.24 -10.11
C SER A 58 5.00 12.45 -10.82
N LEU A 59 4.02 11.58 -10.58
CA LEU A 59 2.65 11.72 -11.10
C LEU A 59 1.96 12.97 -10.55
N ARG A 60 2.10 13.23 -9.25
CA ARG A 60 1.57 14.45 -8.62
C ARG A 60 2.15 15.71 -9.26
N GLY A 61 3.47 15.75 -9.51
CA GLY A 61 4.12 16.87 -10.16
C GLY A 61 3.61 17.10 -11.58
N ARG A 62 3.45 16.04 -12.38
CA ARG A 62 2.92 16.11 -13.75
C ARG A 62 1.47 16.57 -13.78
N LEU A 63 0.60 16.04 -12.93
CA LEU A 63 -0.80 16.44 -12.83
C LEU A 63 -0.94 17.91 -12.40
N ARG A 64 -0.09 18.38 -11.49
CA ARG A 64 -0.04 19.78 -11.08
C ARG A 64 0.36 20.69 -12.25
N ALA A 65 1.40 20.33 -13.01
CA ALA A 65 1.84 21.08 -14.18
C ALA A 65 0.76 21.15 -15.26
N GLN A 66 -0.02 20.09 -15.46
CA GLN A 66 -1.17 20.09 -16.36
C GLN A 66 -2.28 21.03 -15.89
N ARG A 67 -2.60 21.04 -14.59
CA ARG A 67 -3.61 21.96 -14.01
C ARG A 67 -3.20 23.43 -14.16
N GLU A 68 -1.89 23.72 -14.03
CA GLU A 68 -1.32 25.06 -14.21
C GLU A 68 -1.18 25.45 -15.70
N ARG A 69 -1.66 24.62 -16.65
CA ARG A 69 -1.60 24.82 -18.11
C ARG A 69 -0.20 25.22 -18.61
N ARG A 70 0.86 24.64 -18.02
CA ARG A 70 2.22 24.91 -18.46
C ARG A 70 2.44 24.38 -19.88
N PRO A 71 3.07 25.16 -20.79
CA PRO A 71 3.28 24.78 -22.19
C PRO A 71 4.10 23.49 -22.36
N ASP A 72 4.93 23.13 -21.38
CA ASP A 72 5.76 21.91 -21.38
C ASP A 72 5.14 20.73 -20.63
N ALA A 73 3.87 20.81 -20.20
CA ALA A 73 3.21 19.75 -19.47
C ALA A 73 2.99 18.53 -20.38
N ARG A 74 3.78 17.47 -20.18
CA ARG A 74 3.57 16.18 -20.85
C ARG A 74 2.25 15.57 -20.40
N PRO A 75 1.37 15.16 -21.32
CA PRO A 75 0.11 14.51 -20.96
C PRO A 75 0.40 13.21 -20.19
N VAL A 76 -0.34 13.00 -19.10
CA VAL A 76 -0.26 11.74 -18.36
C VAL A 76 -1.08 10.70 -19.12
N ASP A 77 -0.43 9.62 -19.54
CA ASP A 77 -1.11 8.49 -20.16
C ASP A 77 -2.04 7.82 -19.12
N ARG A 78 -3.34 7.83 -19.41
CA ARG A 78 -4.38 7.26 -18.53
C ARG A 78 -4.15 5.77 -18.29
N MET A 79 -3.65 5.05 -19.30
CA MET A 79 -3.35 3.62 -19.19
C MET A 79 -2.19 3.37 -18.21
N MET A 80 -1.15 4.20 -18.27
CA MET A 80 -0.01 4.11 -17.34
C MET A 80 -0.45 4.42 -15.90
N ALA A 81 -1.29 5.44 -15.71
CA ALA A 81 -1.84 5.77 -14.39
C ALA A 81 -2.69 4.62 -13.81
N ALA A 82 -3.55 3.99 -14.63
CA ALA A 82 -4.36 2.86 -14.21
C ALA A 82 -3.48 1.66 -13.77
N ARG A 83 -2.46 1.33 -14.54
CA ARG A 83 -1.50 0.26 -14.18
C ARG A 83 -0.78 0.55 -12.87
N ALA A 84 -0.35 1.80 -12.66
CA ALA A 84 0.32 2.22 -11.43
C ALA A 84 -0.59 2.06 -10.20
N VAL A 85 -1.89 2.39 -10.33
CA VAL A 85 -2.87 2.21 -9.24
C VAL A 85 -3.07 0.74 -8.90
N VAL A 86 -3.23 -0.14 -9.90
CA VAL A 86 -3.40 -1.59 -9.68
C VAL A 86 -2.15 -2.17 -9.00
N PHE A 87 -0.96 -1.79 -9.47
CA PHE A 87 0.30 -2.20 -8.85
C PHE A 87 0.41 -1.71 -7.40
N GLY A 88 0.04 -0.46 -7.13
CA GLY A 88 0.01 0.10 -5.77
C GLY A 88 -0.94 -0.67 -4.85
N GLN A 89 -2.13 -1.03 -5.34
CA GLN A 89 -3.11 -1.80 -4.55
C GLN A 89 -2.61 -3.21 -4.23
N ALA A 90 -2.04 -3.90 -5.22
CA ALA A 90 -1.45 -5.22 -5.01
C ALA A 90 -0.30 -5.17 -3.99
N SER A 91 0.59 -4.18 -4.14
CA SER A 91 1.71 -3.96 -3.20
C SER A 91 1.22 -3.66 -1.78
N ALA A 92 0.14 -2.89 -1.61
CA ALA A 92 -0.44 -2.60 -0.30
C ALA A 92 -1.00 -3.86 0.38
N LEU A 93 -1.69 -4.73 -0.36
CA LEU A 93 -2.22 -6.00 0.18
C LEU A 93 -1.10 -6.94 0.62
N VAL A 94 -0.09 -7.13 -0.23
CA VAL A 94 1.08 -7.97 0.11
C VAL A 94 1.82 -7.39 1.31
N SER A 95 2.01 -6.06 1.36
CA SER A 95 2.69 -5.41 2.48
C SER A 95 1.89 -5.47 3.78
N ALA A 96 0.56 -5.42 3.73
CA ALA A 96 -0.28 -5.62 4.91
C ALA A 96 -0.13 -7.04 5.46
N LEU A 97 -0.10 -8.04 4.59
CA LEU A 97 0.11 -9.44 4.99
C LEU A 97 1.51 -9.65 5.59
N MET A 98 2.55 -9.20 4.90
CA MET A 98 3.94 -9.35 5.34
C MET A 98 4.22 -8.54 6.61
N GLY A 99 3.75 -7.29 6.68
CA GLY A 99 3.88 -6.45 7.85
C GLY A 99 3.16 -7.04 9.07
N GLY A 100 1.98 -7.62 8.88
CA GLY A 100 1.27 -8.35 9.92
C GLY A 100 2.04 -9.59 10.39
N ALA A 101 2.56 -10.41 9.47
CA ALA A 101 3.33 -11.61 9.81
C ALA A 101 4.62 -11.28 10.59
N TYR A 102 5.42 -10.33 10.10
CA TYR A 102 6.62 -9.89 10.83
C TYR A 102 6.25 -9.16 12.13
N GLY A 103 5.14 -8.43 12.17
CA GLY A 103 4.63 -7.81 13.38
C GLY A 103 4.26 -8.83 14.45
N GLY A 104 3.59 -9.92 14.08
CA GLY A 104 3.23 -11.01 14.97
C GLY A 104 4.45 -11.74 15.52
N LEU A 105 5.41 -12.06 14.64
CA LEU A 105 6.68 -12.69 15.05
C LEU A 105 7.50 -11.75 15.93
N GLY A 106 7.64 -10.48 15.56
CA GLY A 106 8.36 -9.48 16.34
C GLY A 106 7.74 -9.25 17.72
N LEU A 107 6.41 -9.17 17.79
CA LEU A 107 5.70 -9.06 19.06
C LEU A 107 5.95 -10.27 19.96
N TYR A 108 5.91 -11.47 19.39
CA TYR A 108 6.23 -12.70 20.12
C TYR A 108 7.65 -12.67 20.70
N LEU A 109 8.65 -12.28 19.88
CA LEU A 109 10.04 -12.17 20.31
C LEU A 109 10.24 -11.16 21.43
N VAL A 110 9.56 -9.99 21.33
CA VAL A 110 9.63 -8.93 22.35
C VAL A 110 9.02 -9.38 23.67
N LEU A 111 7.90 -10.10 23.64
CA LEU A 111 7.21 -10.50 24.88
C LEU A 111 7.89 -11.68 25.58
N TYR A 112 8.50 -12.61 24.85
CA TYR A 112 8.93 -13.89 25.42
C TYR A 112 10.43 -14.18 25.30
N ARG A 113 11.20 -13.45 24.47
CA ARG A 113 12.57 -13.87 24.08
C ARG A 113 13.61 -12.74 24.02
N LEU A 114 13.40 -11.63 24.71
CA LEU A 114 14.38 -10.52 24.75
C LEU A 114 15.69 -10.85 25.47
N ASP A 115 15.73 -11.93 26.28
CA ASP A 115 16.87 -12.32 27.06
C ASP A 115 18.04 -12.87 26.21
N VAL A 116 17.75 -13.26 24.94
CA VAL A 116 18.75 -13.79 24.02
C VAL A 116 19.20 -12.71 23.05
N ALA A 117 20.48 -12.33 23.05
CA ALA A 117 21.03 -11.25 22.26
C ALA A 117 20.69 -11.37 20.75
N ASN A 118 20.84 -12.55 20.17
CA ASN A 118 20.51 -12.81 18.76
C ASN A 118 18.99 -12.62 18.44
N ARG A 119 18.12 -12.80 19.41
CA ARG A 119 16.66 -12.61 19.27
C ARG A 119 16.27 -11.14 19.31
N ARG A 120 17.05 -10.32 20.00
CA ARG A 120 16.87 -8.88 20.05
C ARG A 120 17.08 -8.24 18.67
N ASP A 121 18.10 -8.64 17.94
CA ASP A 121 18.37 -8.17 16.60
C ASP A 121 17.24 -8.59 15.63
N GLN A 122 16.75 -9.82 15.76
CA GLN A 122 15.60 -10.29 14.96
C GLN A 122 14.31 -9.50 15.26
N ALA A 123 14.06 -9.12 16.51
CA ALA A 123 12.95 -8.26 16.88
C ALA A 123 13.07 -6.86 16.27
N LEU A 124 14.29 -6.30 16.22
CA LEU A 124 14.55 -5.03 15.51
C LEU A 124 14.29 -5.14 14.01
N TYR A 125 14.74 -6.20 13.35
CA TYR A 125 14.48 -6.41 11.92
C TYR A 125 12.98 -6.61 11.63
N ALA A 126 12.28 -7.31 12.50
CA ALA A 126 10.82 -7.44 12.40
C ALA A 126 10.12 -6.08 12.55
N GLY A 127 10.55 -5.26 13.52
CA GLY A 127 10.05 -3.91 13.70
C GLY A 127 10.29 -3.01 12.48
N LEU A 128 11.51 -3.05 11.91
CA LEU A 128 11.84 -2.33 10.67
C LEU A 128 10.99 -2.80 9.49
N ALA A 129 10.72 -4.10 9.38
CA ALA A 129 9.84 -4.64 8.34
C ALA A 129 8.40 -4.13 8.48
N VAL A 130 7.88 -4.01 9.70
CA VAL A 130 6.56 -3.42 9.96
C VAL A 130 6.53 -1.95 9.54
N VAL A 131 7.53 -1.15 9.93
CA VAL A 131 7.61 0.27 9.54
C VAL A 131 7.68 0.41 8.01
N ALA A 132 8.50 -0.40 7.35
CA ALA A 132 8.60 -0.40 5.90
C ALA A 132 7.27 -0.81 5.23
N ALA A 133 6.56 -1.82 5.76
CA ALA A 133 5.24 -2.22 5.26
C ALA A 133 4.19 -1.11 5.39
N VAL A 134 4.18 -0.40 6.51
CA VAL A 134 3.31 0.78 6.70
C VAL A 134 3.66 1.87 5.69
N ALA A 135 4.94 2.10 5.41
CA ALA A 135 5.38 3.07 4.41
C ALA A 135 4.91 2.68 2.99
N VAL A 136 4.96 1.39 2.61
CA VAL A 136 4.40 0.90 1.34
C VAL A 136 2.90 1.18 1.26
N ILE A 137 2.14 0.87 2.30
CA ILE A 137 0.69 1.11 2.36
C ILE A 137 0.40 2.61 2.21
N ALA A 138 1.11 3.47 2.93
CA ALA A 138 0.96 4.91 2.85
C ALA A 138 1.27 5.43 1.44
N ALA A 139 2.36 4.98 0.82
CA ALA A 139 2.74 5.35 -0.55
C ALA A 139 1.69 4.89 -1.58
N ALA A 140 1.15 3.69 -1.44
CA ALA A 140 0.08 3.17 -2.30
C ALA A 140 -1.21 3.97 -2.17
N LEU A 141 -1.61 4.37 -0.95
CA LEU A 141 -2.77 5.24 -0.71
C LEU A 141 -2.56 6.64 -1.28
N LEU A 142 -1.35 7.19 -1.17
CA LEU A 142 -0.99 8.47 -1.80
C LEU A 142 -1.10 8.38 -3.33
N LEU A 143 -0.59 7.31 -3.93
CA LEU A 143 -0.67 7.06 -5.36
C LEU A 143 -2.14 6.99 -5.82
N GLU A 144 -2.99 6.26 -5.09
CA GLU A 144 -4.41 6.19 -5.38
C GLU A 144 -5.09 7.57 -5.30
N ARG A 145 -4.78 8.37 -4.28
CA ARG A 145 -5.32 9.73 -4.13
C ARG A 145 -4.90 10.66 -5.26
N VAL A 146 -3.64 10.56 -5.69
CA VAL A 146 -3.09 11.37 -6.77
C VAL A 146 -3.71 10.99 -8.12
N CYS A 147 -3.96 9.70 -8.36
CA CYS A 147 -4.54 9.20 -9.61
C CYS A 147 -6.07 9.31 -9.68
N ARG A 148 -6.76 9.65 -8.57
CA ARG A 148 -8.19 9.98 -8.63
C ARG A 148 -8.33 11.33 -9.32
N LEU A 149 -8.72 11.26 -10.59
CA LEU A 149 -9.27 12.42 -11.28
C LEU A 149 -10.57 12.80 -10.57
N PRO A 150 -10.88 14.10 -10.35
CA PRO A 150 -12.24 14.51 -10.07
C PRO A 150 -13.09 14.00 -11.25
N ASP A 151 -14.14 13.24 -10.97
CA ASP A 151 -15.19 12.99 -11.95
C ASP A 151 -15.69 14.39 -12.34
N GLY A 152 -15.27 14.87 -13.52
CA GLY A 152 -15.79 16.11 -14.09
C GLY A 152 -17.26 15.87 -14.38
N ASP A 153 -18.06 16.87 -14.11
CA ASP A 153 -19.49 16.97 -14.37
C ASP A 153 -19.76 16.88 -15.90
N ASP A 154 -19.53 15.73 -16.52
CA ASP A 154 -19.78 15.47 -17.94
C ASP A 154 -21.20 14.94 -18.21
N ASP A 155 -22.10 14.93 -17.22
CA ASP A 155 -23.43 14.34 -17.34
C ASP A 155 -24.60 15.37 -17.46
N GLU A 156 -24.35 16.64 -17.75
CA GLU A 156 -25.47 17.61 -17.87
C GLU A 156 -25.64 18.33 -19.23
N ASP A 157 -25.11 17.82 -20.34
CA ASP A 157 -25.39 18.44 -21.63
C ASP A 157 -25.88 17.50 -22.76
N GLY A 158 -26.49 16.37 -22.40
CA GLY A 158 -27.07 15.38 -23.32
C GLY A 158 -28.59 15.43 -23.48
N GLY A 159 -29.29 16.50 -23.13
CA GLY A 159 -30.75 16.46 -23.04
C GLY A 159 -31.53 17.65 -23.57
N ARG A 160 -31.08 18.36 -24.60
CA ARG A 160 -31.93 19.30 -25.31
C ARG A 160 -31.92 19.12 -26.84
N GLY A 161 -32.43 17.96 -27.26
CA GLY A 161 -32.96 17.79 -28.61
C GLY A 161 -34.24 18.61 -28.73
N GLY A 162 -34.14 19.84 -29.26
CA GLY A 162 -35.30 20.67 -29.64
C GLY A 162 -36.12 19.99 -30.73
N PRO A 163 -37.46 20.14 -30.76
CA PRO A 163 -38.30 19.54 -31.77
C PRO A 163 -38.07 20.20 -33.14
N LEU A 164 -37.76 19.35 -34.11
CA LEU A 164 -37.74 19.73 -35.53
C LEU A 164 -39.13 20.22 -35.94
N ARG A 165 -39.29 21.52 -36.11
CA ARG A 165 -40.43 22.09 -36.83
C ARG A 165 -40.20 21.88 -38.33
N HIS A 166 -41.03 21.01 -38.94
CA HIS A 166 -41.22 21.00 -40.38
C HIS A 166 -42.05 22.20 -40.78
N PRO A 167 -41.61 23.03 -41.74
CA PRO A 167 -42.55 23.95 -42.44
C PRO A 167 -43.23 23.20 -43.58
N VAL A 168 -44.50 23.40 -43.68
CA VAL A 168 -45.39 23.02 -44.79
C VAL A 168 -45.06 23.91 -46.00
#